data_72ea7182cfbe4e9ad096a3681dd314cc
#
_entry.id   72ea7182cfbe4e9ad096a3681dd314cc
#
_cell.length_a   1.000
_cell.length_b   1.000
_cell.length_c   1.000
_cell.angle_alpha   90.00
_cell.angle_beta   90.00
_cell.angle_gamma   90.00
#
_symmetry.space_group_name_H-M   'P 1'
#
loop_
_entity.id
_entity.type
_entity.pdbx_description
1 polymer ?
#
loop_
_entity_poly.entity_id
_entity_poly.type
_entity_poly.pdbx_seq_one_letter_code
_entity_poly.pdbx_strand_id
1 'polypeptide(L)'
;VTETWQDPQTVEQLQREAAKLRKINAALMSRVERSMDQQLNAFSLFETAIALDHKVRDRTHQLREALHSVERANEGLYRAKQQAEAASSLKSSVLISVTHDLLQPLNAARLTLSALTEMMESQEAGLLIDQADRSLVMLEDLLRSLLEIAKLDAGALKPEVRAIALAPLFEQLRNEFAPIAARQGLSLRIRSSQLAVRSDAMMLRRILQNLLANAIRYTRSGGVVMGCRPRGDQICVQVSDTGPGIAQAQQDAIFREFQRGEANATDQAGFGLGLSIVRRFATVLGHEVRLSSQLGRGSTFTLQLEPADLAEVGDEVQEVKLAERHYNYSGLEGAKILLIENDPNGSEAMAALLEGWGCDVATTRSAADALVRLGELGGAPDAVIADLHLDHGESGLSAIADVREHLKLDTPAMIITADYSETAAKEASLHGLEVLKKPIKPAEMRALLSFLLS
;
A
#
# COMPACT_ATOMS: atom_id res chain seq x y z
N VAL A 1 18.12 18.36 -16.91
CA VAL A 1 18.83 18.61 -18.17
C VAL A 1 18.99 17.33 -19.00
N THR A 2 18.44 16.20 -18.54
CA THR A 2 18.63 14.88 -19.17
C THR A 2 17.40 14.35 -19.93
N GLU A 3 16.33 15.10 -20.05
CA GLU A 3 15.06 14.61 -20.64
C GLU A 3 14.88 14.84 -22.16
N THR A 4 15.75 15.64 -22.81
CA THR A 4 15.54 16.06 -24.20
C THR A 4 16.14 15.10 -25.26
N TRP A 5 16.82 14.02 -24.89
CA TRP A 5 17.54 13.14 -25.82
C TRP A 5 16.85 11.78 -26.10
N GLN A 6 15.71 11.52 -25.49
CA GLN A 6 14.97 10.25 -25.63
C GLN A 6 13.77 10.32 -26.59
N ASP A 7 13.54 11.47 -27.23
CA ASP A 7 12.39 11.61 -28.11
C ASP A 7 12.69 10.99 -29.48
N PRO A 8 11.98 9.91 -29.89
CA PRO A 8 12.03 9.36 -31.26
C PRO A 8 11.82 10.42 -32.31
N GLN A 9 11.16 11.52 -32.00
CA GLN A 9 10.97 12.68 -32.88
C GLN A 9 12.28 13.36 -33.27
N THR A 10 13.29 13.36 -32.39
CA THR A 10 14.60 13.99 -32.67
C THR A 10 15.39 13.22 -33.74
N VAL A 11 15.36 11.88 -33.68
CA VAL A 11 16.01 11.01 -34.69
C VAL A 11 15.33 11.14 -36.06
N GLU A 12 14.01 11.18 -36.05
CA GLU A 12 13.21 11.36 -37.26
C GLU A 12 13.40 12.75 -37.89
N GLN A 13 13.56 13.80 -37.07
CA GLN A 13 13.91 15.15 -37.52
C GLN A 13 15.29 15.19 -38.20
N LEU A 14 16.32 14.58 -37.62
CA LEU A 14 17.66 14.51 -38.17
C LEU A 14 17.69 13.73 -39.48
N GLN A 15 16.94 12.65 -39.62
CA GLN A 15 16.78 11.91 -40.87
C GLN A 15 16.08 12.74 -41.96
N ARG A 16 15.05 13.49 -41.62
CA ARG A 16 14.33 14.40 -42.50
C ARG A 16 15.26 15.52 -42.97
N GLU A 17 16.12 16.04 -42.13
CA GLU A 17 17.08 17.11 -42.45
C GLU A 17 18.19 16.60 -43.40
N ALA A 18 18.71 15.40 -43.16
CA ALA A 18 19.67 14.73 -44.09
C ALA A 18 19.05 14.45 -45.47
N ALA A 19 17.78 14.01 -45.51
CA ALA A 19 17.06 13.81 -46.77
C ALA A 19 16.81 15.13 -47.50
N LYS A 20 16.49 16.21 -46.79
CA LYS A 20 16.29 17.55 -47.33
C LYS A 20 17.58 18.13 -47.93
N LEU A 21 18.71 17.95 -47.22
CA LEU A 21 20.03 18.38 -47.70
C LEU A 21 20.45 17.64 -48.97
N ARG A 22 20.20 16.32 -49.09
CA ARG A 22 20.45 15.55 -50.30
C ARG A 22 19.62 16.04 -51.49
N LYS A 23 18.35 16.38 -51.27
CA LYS A 23 17.45 16.90 -52.28
C LYS A 23 17.88 18.28 -52.81
N ILE A 24 18.35 19.14 -51.87
CA ILE A 24 18.91 20.45 -52.21
C ILE A 24 20.19 20.32 -53.04
N ASN A 25 21.09 19.41 -52.66
CA ASN A 25 22.32 19.16 -53.40
C ASN A 25 22.06 18.66 -54.84
N ALA A 26 21.13 17.71 -55.01
CA ALA A 26 20.74 17.23 -56.34
C ALA A 26 20.13 18.35 -57.21
N ALA A 27 19.33 19.25 -56.62
CA ALA A 27 18.75 20.38 -57.33
C ALA A 27 19.79 21.43 -57.72
N LEU A 28 20.79 21.69 -56.88
CA LEU A 28 21.90 22.60 -57.14
C LEU A 28 22.81 22.06 -58.25
N MET A 29 23.15 20.77 -58.23
CA MET A 29 23.93 20.12 -59.31
C MET A 29 23.25 20.22 -60.69
N SER A 30 21.95 19.93 -60.74
CA SER A 30 21.17 20.07 -61.98
C SER A 30 21.06 21.54 -62.46
N ARG A 31 21.14 22.50 -61.58
CA ARG A 31 21.15 23.91 -61.95
C ARG A 31 22.53 24.37 -62.47
N VAL A 32 23.59 23.83 -61.87
CA VAL A 32 24.97 24.07 -62.33
C VAL A 32 25.16 23.49 -63.77
N GLU A 33 24.71 22.25 -64.01
CA GLU A 33 24.75 21.64 -65.38
C GLU A 33 24.00 22.48 -66.39
N ARG A 34 22.85 23.02 -66.08
CA ARG A 34 22.10 23.90 -67.01
C ARG A 34 22.72 25.27 -67.24
N SER A 35 23.56 25.76 -66.30
CA SER A 35 24.22 27.09 -66.37
C SER A 35 25.57 26.99 -67.14
N MET A 36 26.10 25.79 -67.34
CA MET A 36 27.37 25.58 -68.14
C MET A 36 27.21 25.96 -69.57
N ASP A 37 26.00 26.02 -70.12
CA ASP A 37 25.74 26.47 -71.54
C ASP A 37 25.74 28.00 -71.70
N GLN A 38 25.83 28.76 -70.61
CA GLN A 38 25.96 30.20 -70.64
C GLN A 38 27.36 30.64 -70.14
N GLN A 39 28.29 30.86 -71.08
CA GLN A 39 29.65 31.30 -70.79
C GLN A 39 29.74 32.53 -69.89
N LEU A 40 30.43 32.44 -68.82
CA LEU A 40 31.30 33.35 -68.06
C LEU A 40 31.33 33.15 -66.54
N ASN A 41 30.34 32.43 -65.92
CA ASN A 41 30.34 32.15 -64.47
C ASN A 41 30.30 30.65 -64.12
N ALA A 42 30.46 29.77 -65.10
CA ALA A 42 30.32 28.32 -64.94
C ALA A 42 31.37 27.74 -63.99
N PHE A 43 32.58 28.24 -63.98
CA PHE A 43 33.67 27.70 -63.15
C PHE A 43 33.47 28.01 -61.66
N SER A 44 33.06 29.24 -61.33
CA SER A 44 32.81 29.61 -59.92
C SER A 44 31.58 28.90 -59.32
N LEU A 45 30.54 28.65 -60.15
CA LEU A 45 29.37 27.86 -59.75
C LEU A 45 29.73 26.39 -59.56
N PHE A 46 30.64 25.82 -60.39
CA PHE A 46 31.14 24.48 -60.28
C PHE A 46 31.98 24.27 -59.00
N GLU A 47 32.90 25.20 -58.69
CA GLU A 47 33.68 25.17 -57.45
C GLU A 47 32.76 25.30 -56.22
N THR A 48 31.72 26.17 -56.25
CA THR A 48 30.78 26.33 -55.20
C THR A 48 29.93 25.07 -54.99
N ALA A 49 29.53 24.41 -56.09
CA ALA A 49 28.78 23.14 -56.02
C ALA A 49 29.62 22.00 -55.46
N ILE A 50 30.93 21.90 -55.83
CA ILE A 50 31.85 20.91 -55.26
C ILE A 50 32.06 21.18 -53.76
N ALA A 51 32.29 22.45 -53.37
CA ALA A 51 32.44 22.82 -51.95
C ALA A 51 31.19 22.52 -51.13
N LEU A 52 29.99 22.72 -51.73
CA LEU A 52 28.73 22.39 -51.09
C LEU A 52 28.52 20.86 -50.98
N ASP A 53 28.89 20.11 -52.03
CA ASP A 53 28.84 18.64 -51.99
C ASP A 53 29.74 18.09 -50.87
N HIS A 54 30.99 18.58 -50.78
CA HIS A 54 31.88 18.22 -49.67
C HIS A 54 31.25 18.54 -48.30
N LYS A 55 30.70 19.73 -48.13
CA LYS A 55 30.08 20.15 -46.89
C LYS A 55 28.84 19.30 -46.51
N VAL A 56 28.07 18.92 -47.53
CA VAL A 56 26.91 18.02 -47.33
C VAL A 56 27.38 16.61 -46.95
N ARG A 57 28.42 16.08 -47.58
CA ARG A 57 29.00 14.78 -47.26
C ARG A 57 29.55 14.77 -45.83
N ASP A 58 30.33 15.79 -45.45
CA ASP A 58 30.87 15.91 -44.10
C ASP A 58 29.76 16.01 -43.03
N ARG A 59 28.75 16.83 -43.29
CA ARG A 59 27.61 16.93 -42.40
C ARG A 59 26.79 15.64 -42.29
N THR A 60 26.63 14.95 -43.42
CA THR A 60 25.94 13.65 -43.41
C THR A 60 26.73 12.59 -42.64
N HIS A 61 28.07 12.62 -42.72
CA HIS A 61 28.94 11.75 -41.94
C HIS A 61 28.84 12.05 -40.46
N GLN A 62 28.97 13.32 -40.05
CA GLN A 62 28.83 13.76 -38.67
C GLN A 62 27.45 13.40 -38.07
N LEU A 63 26.36 13.55 -38.83
CA LEU A 63 25.02 13.17 -38.43
C LEU A 63 24.88 11.65 -38.19
N ARG A 64 25.50 10.82 -39.10
CA ARG A 64 25.49 9.36 -38.90
C ARG A 64 26.24 8.93 -37.65
N GLU A 65 27.41 9.52 -37.41
CA GLU A 65 28.20 9.24 -36.19
C GLU A 65 27.43 9.65 -34.92
N ALA A 66 26.78 10.82 -34.94
CA ALA A 66 25.95 11.28 -33.82
C ALA A 66 24.76 10.36 -33.60
N LEU A 67 24.07 9.91 -34.65
CA LEU A 67 22.96 8.94 -34.57
C LEU A 67 23.43 7.63 -33.94
N HIS A 68 24.53 7.03 -34.42
CA HIS A 68 25.07 5.80 -33.83
C HIS A 68 25.52 5.97 -32.38
N SER A 69 25.99 7.16 -31.99
CA SER A 69 26.32 7.46 -30.61
C SER A 69 25.08 7.51 -29.73
N VAL A 70 24.01 8.15 -30.20
CA VAL A 70 22.72 8.23 -29.48
C VAL A 70 22.05 6.85 -29.36
N GLU A 71 22.08 6.06 -30.44
CA GLU A 71 21.55 4.69 -30.45
C GLU A 71 22.26 3.82 -29.39
N ARG A 72 23.60 3.85 -29.36
CA ARG A 72 24.39 3.10 -28.37
C ARG A 72 24.13 3.58 -26.93
N ALA A 73 24.02 4.90 -26.74
CA ALA A 73 23.70 5.46 -25.42
C ALA A 73 22.29 5.04 -24.96
N ASN A 74 21.31 5.03 -25.87
CA ASN A 74 19.95 4.63 -25.59
C ASN A 74 19.84 3.13 -25.25
N GLU A 75 20.55 2.26 -26.02
CA GLU A 75 20.65 0.84 -25.67
C GLU A 75 21.29 0.61 -24.29
N GLY A 76 22.35 1.36 -23.97
CA GLY A 76 23.00 1.30 -22.66
C GLY A 76 22.08 1.71 -21.52
N LEU A 77 21.33 2.82 -21.71
CA LEU A 77 20.33 3.28 -20.77
C LEU A 77 19.19 2.27 -20.58
N TYR A 78 18.71 1.68 -21.67
CA TYR A 78 17.65 0.68 -21.61
C TYR A 78 18.09 -0.57 -20.83
N ARG A 79 19.31 -1.07 -21.08
CA ARG A 79 19.87 -2.21 -20.32
C ARG A 79 20.08 -1.88 -18.84
N ALA A 80 20.63 -0.70 -18.52
CA ALA A 80 20.81 -0.25 -17.15
C ALA A 80 19.46 -0.09 -16.41
N LYS A 81 18.44 0.44 -17.11
CA LYS A 81 17.07 0.54 -16.56
C LYS A 81 16.49 -0.84 -16.26
N GLN A 82 16.56 -1.79 -17.20
CA GLN A 82 16.06 -3.16 -16.98
C GLN A 82 16.78 -3.85 -15.80
N GLN A 83 18.10 -3.69 -15.69
CA GLN A 83 18.86 -4.24 -14.55
C GLN A 83 18.43 -3.61 -13.22
N ALA A 84 18.23 -2.30 -13.19
CA ALA A 84 17.76 -1.60 -11.99
C ALA A 84 16.34 -2.02 -11.59
N GLU A 85 15.43 -2.17 -12.55
CA GLU A 85 14.06 -2.64 -12.33
C GLU A 85 14.04 -4.09 -11.84
N ALA A 86 14.84 -4.98 -12.44
CA ALA A 86 14.97 -6.37 -12.00
C ALA A 86 15.56 -6.47 -10.58
N ALA A 87 16.60 -5.70 -10.26
CA ALA A 87 17.18 -5.65 -8.92
C ALA A 87 16.19 -5.11 -7.88
N SER A 88 15.40 -4.08 -8.23
CA SER A 88 14.35 -3.52 -7.38
C SER A 88 13.24 -4.54 -7.13
N SER A 89 12.78 -5.24 -8.16
CA SER A 89 11.75 -6.28 -8.07
C SER A 89 12.20 -7.46 -7.19
N LEU A 90 13.44 -7.94 -7.36
CA LEU A 90 14.01 -8.99 -6.52
C LEU A 90 14.10 -8.55 -5.06
N LYS A 91 14.59 -7.33 -4.79
CA LYS A 91 14.64 -6.77 -3.42
C LYS A 91 13.26 -6.74 -2.79
N SER A 92 12.25 -6.30 -3.52
CA SER A 92 10.87 -6.21 -3.03
C SER A 92 10.26 -7.60 -2.79
N SER A 93 10.48 -8.57 -3.68
CA SER A 93 10.00 -9.94 -3.51
C SER A 93 10.60 -10.61 -2.27
N VAL A 94 11.91 -10.44 -2.02
CA VAL A 94 12.58 -10.95 -0.81
C VAL A 94 12.02 -10.28 0.44
N LEU A 95 11.79 -8.95 0.42
CA LEU A 95 11.20 -8.24 1.56
C LEU A 95 9.78 -8.73 1.86
N ILE A 96 8.97 -9.00 0.85
CA ILE A 96 7.60 -9.52 1.03
C ILE A 96 7.65 -10.89 1.72
N SER A 97 8.47 -11.81 1.23
CA SER A 97 8.61 -13.16 1.82
C SER A 97 9.12 -13.10 3.26
N VAL A 98 10.23 -12.38 3.50
CA VAL A 98 10.82 -12.25 4.84
C VAL A 98 9.85 -11.58 5.82
N THR A 99 9.09 -10.59 5.39
CA THR A 99 8.12 -9.92 6.26
C THR A 99 6.97 -10.85 6.64
N HIS A 100 6.47 -11.66 5.69
CA HIS A 100 5.49 -12.69 5.98
C HIS A 100 6.01 -13.68 7.02
N ASP A 101 7.23 -14.19 6.83
CA ASP A 101 7.87 -15.16 7.72
C ASP A 101 8.19 -14.59 9.12
N LEU A 102 8.32 -13.27 9.25
CA LEU A 102 8.48 -12.59 10.54
C LEU A 102 7.14 -12.28 11.23
N LEU A 103 6.07 -12.07 10.47
CA LEU A 103 4.74 -11.83 11.04
C LEU A 103 4.13 -13.10 11.68
N GLN A 104 4.46 -14.28 11.19
CA GLN A 104 3.97 -15.55 11.75
C GLN A 104 4.42 -15.76 13.21
N PRO A 105 5.75 -15.79 13.55
CA PRO A 105 6.17 -15.96 14.94
C PRO A 105 5.75 -14.81 15.85
N LEU A 106 5.59 -13.60 15.30
CA LEU A 106 5.09 -12.45 16.05
C LEU A 106 3.63 -12.65 16.46
N ASN A 107 2.80 -13.16 15.54
CA ASN A 107 1.41 -13.50 15.84
C ASN A 107 1.31 -14.59 16.91
N ALA A 108 2.12 -15.65 16.80
CA ALA A 108 2.20 -16.71 17.80
C ALA A 108 2.60 -16.15 19.18
N ALA A 109 3.61 -15.29 19.25
CA ALA A 109 4.03 -14.65 20.49
C ALA A 109 2.93 -13.79 21.12
N ARG A 110 2.14 -13.05 20.35
CA ARG A 110 1.01 -12.27 20.83
C ARG A 110 -0.12 -13.15 21.39
N LEU A 111 -0.46 -14.22 20.67
CA LEU A 111 -1.48 -15.16 21.15
C LEU A 111 -1.05 -15.82 22.46
N THR A 112 0.22 -16.21 22.56
CA THR A 112 0.79 -16.77 23.80
C THR A 112 0.73 -15.77 24.95
N LEU A 113 1.07 -14.50 24.73
CA LEU A 113 0.95 -13.45 25.75
C LEU A 113 -0.49 -13.22 26.17
N SER A 114 -1.44 -13.25 25.23
CA SER A 114 -2.86 -13.15 25.55
C SER A 114 -3.35 -14.32 26.41
N ALA A 115 -2.97 -15.54 26.08
CA ALA A 115 -3.29 -16.72 26.88
C ALA A 115 -2.69 -16.62 28.29
N LEU A 116 -1.44 -16.15 28.42
CA LEU A 116 -0.80 -15.91 29.72
C LEU A 116 -1.53 -14.85 30.54
N THR A 117 -2.04 -13.79 29.91
CA THR A 117 -2.79 -12.74 30.61
C THR A 117 -4.06 -13.29 31.27
N GLU A 118 -4.75 -14.22 30.60
CA GLU A 118 -5.96 -14.85 31.13
C GLU A 118 -5.66 -15.87 32.24
N MET A 119 -4.47 -16.46 32.28
CA MET A 119 -4.06 -17.47 33.26
C MET A 119 -3.43 -16.88 34.54
N MET A 120 -3.07 -15.60 34.56
CA MET A 120 -2.31 -15.00 35.68
C MET A 120 -3.14 -14.02 36.49
N GLU A 121 -3.15 -14.22 37.82
CA GLU A 121 -3.80 -13.32 38.80
C GLU A 121 -2.88 -12.18 39.31
N SER A 122 -1.57 -12.18 38.94
CA SER A 122 -0.61 -11.21 39.45
C SER A 122 -0.62 -9.90 38.64
N GLN A 123 -0.87 -8.80 39.35
CA GLN A 123 -0.90 -7.44 38.76
C GLN A 123 0.46 -7.01 38.16
N GLU A 124 1.60 -7.42 38.76
CA GLU A 124 2.95 -7.10 38.22
C GLU A 124 3.25 -7.85 36.93
N ALA A 125 2.83 -9.12 36.87
CA ALA A 125 2.98 -9.92 35.65
C ALA A 125 2.11 -9.36 34.51
N GLY A 126 0.89 -8.91 34.80
CA GLY A 126 0.02 -8.22 33.85
C GLY A 126 0.67 -6.99 33.22
N LEU A 127 1.36 -6.15 34.00
CA LEU A 127 2.07 -4.98 33.49
C LEU A 127 3.23 -5.34 32.56
N LEU A 128 3.96 -6.42 32.84
CA LEU A 128 5.05 -6.89 31.96
C LEU A 128 4.51 -7.48 30.66
N ILE A 129 3.43 -8.22 30.73
CA ILE A 129 2.74 -8.77 29.56
C ILE A 129 2.21 -7.63 28.68
N ASP A 130 1.55 -6.63 29.24
CA ASP A 130 1.11 -5.45 28.52
C ASP A 130 2.25 -4.67 27.85
N GLN A 131 3.42 -4.63 28.50
CA GLN A 131 4.60 -4.00 27.91
C GLN A 131 5.15 -4.82 26.75
N ALA A 132 5.18 -6.14 26.88
CA ALA A 132 5.61 -7.05 25.81
C ALA A 132 4.63 -7.00 24.62
N ASP A 133 3.31 -7.02 24.87
CA ASP A 133 2.30 -6.91 23.81
C ASP A 133 2.44 -5.58 23.05
N ARG A 134 2.60 -4.45 23.76
CA ARG A 134 2.86 -3.16 23.11
C ARG A 134 4.12 -3.19 22.23
N SER A 135 5.18 -3.89 22.65
CA SER A 135 6.41 -4.01 21.87
C SER A 135 6.20 -4.86 20.62
N LEU A 136 5.43 -5.94 20.73
CA LEU A 136 5.07 -6.80 19.60
C LEU A 136 4.17 -6.08 18.59
N VAL A 137 3.15 -5.34 19.05
CA VAL A 137 2.29 -4.49 18.19
C VAL A 137 3.14 -3.48 17.42
N MET A 138 4.14 -2.89 18.08
CA MET A 138 5.04 -1.94 17.45
C MET A 138 5.91 -2.59 16.36
N LEU A 139 6.44 -3.79 16.60
CA LEU A 139 7.20 -4.56 15.60
C LEU A 139 6.32 -4.95 14.41
N GLU A 140 5.09 -5.34 14.68
CA GLU A 140 4.11 -5.67 13.65
C GLU A 140 3.82 -4.48 12.74
N ASP A 141 3.56 -3.30 13.29
CA ASP A 141 3.31 -2.08 12.53
C ASP A 141 4.50 -1.71 11.64
N LEU A 142 5.73 -1.95 12.12
CA LEU A 142 6.95 -1.76 11.34
C LEU A 142 7.02 -2.73 10.15
N LEU A 143 6.82 -4.03 10.41
CA LEU A 143 6.86 -5.06 9.39
C LEU A 143 5.79 -4.84 8.32
N ARG A 144 4.57 -4.48 8.72
CA ARG A 144 3.49 -4.11 7.79
C ARG A 144 3.86 -2.92 6.92
N SER A 145 4.43 -1.88 7.53
CA SER A 145 4.88 -0.70 6.79
C SER A 145 5.96 -1.02 5.77
N LEU A 146 6.90 -1.91 6.11
CA LEU A 146 7.92 -2.40 5.19
C LEU A 146 7.31 -3.22 4.04
N LEU A 147 6.34 -4.08 4.35
CA LEU A 147 5.62 -4.87 3.35
C LEU A 147 4.84 -3.99 2.38
N GLU A 148 4.14 -2.96 2.87
CA GLU A 148 3.44 -1.97 2.04
C GLU A 148 4.41 -1.27 1.08
N ILE A 149 5.56 -0.83 1.60
CA ILE A 149 6.62 -0.21 0.80
C ILE A 149 7.12 -1.19 -0.28
N ALA A 150 7.41 -2.43 0.10
CA ALA A 150 7.91 -3.44 -0.83
C ALA A 150 6.89 -3.78 -1.94
N LYS A 151 5.60 -3.91 -1.61
CA LYS A 151 4.52 -4.14 -2.59
C LYS A 151 4.35 -2.96 -3.55
N LEU A 152 4.50 -1.72 -3.07
CA LEU A 152 4.46 -0.51 -3.90
C LEU A 152 5.66 -0.47 -4.86
N ASP A 153 6.87 -0.73 -4.37
CA ASP A 153 8.09 -0.73 -5.18
C ASP A 153 8.10 -1.84 -6.25
N ALA A 154 7.50 -2.98 -5.94
CA ALA A 154 7.31 -4.08 -6.89
C ALA A 154 6.21 -3.80 -7.94
N GLY A 155 5.44 -2.70 -7.81
CA GLY A 155 4.27 -2.44 -8.66
C GLY A 155 3.16 -3.49 -8.49
N ALA A 156 3.19 -4.25 -7.39
CA ALA A 156 2.21 -5.30 -7.10
C ALA A 156 0.85 -4.72 -6.65
N LEU A 157 0.86 -3.49 -6.10
CA LEU A 157 -0.33 -2.76 -5.75
C LEU A 157 -0.78 -1.91 -6.94
N LYS A 158 -1.88 -2.31 -7.57
CA LYS A 158 -2.56 -1.53 -8.63
C LYS A 158 -3.69 -0.75 -7.98
N PRO A 159 -3.72 0.60 -8.08
CA PRO A 159 -4.79 1.39 -7.50
C PRO A 159 -6.12 1.14 -8.23
N GLU A 160 -7.19 0.93 -7.49
CA GLU A 160 -8.57 0.91 -8.00
C GLU A 160 -9.19 2.30 -7.86
N VAL A 161 -8.90 3.18 -8.83
CA VAL A 161 -9.37 4.57 -8.80
C VAL A 161 -10.85 4.63 -9.13
N ARG A 162 -11.66 5.08 -8.16
CA ARG A 162 -13.12 5.27 -8.26
C ARG A 162 -13.57 6.55 -7.58
N ALA A 163 -14.84 6.92 -7.77
CA ALA A 163 -15.44 8.00 -7.01
C ALA A 163 -15.67 7.57 -5.56
N ILE A 164 -15.17 8.35 -4.60
CA ILE A 164 -15.23 8.09 -3.16
C ILE A 164 -15.90 9.27 -2.47
N ALA A 165 -16.94 9.04 -1.70
CA ALA A 165 -17.51 10.03 -0.82
C ALA A 165 -16.61 10.24 0.41
N LEU A 166 -16.24 11.49 0.69
CA LEU A 166 -15.37 11.81 1.83
C LEU A 166 -16.08 11.73 3.18
N ALA A 167 -17.41 11.87 3.24
CA ALA A 167 -18.15 11.85 4.48
C ALA A 167 -17.99 10.54 5.28
N PRO A 168 -18.24 9.36 4.71
CA PRO A 168 -18.07 8.08 5.42
C PRO A 168 -16.62 7.84 5.86
N LEU A 169 -15.66 8.18 5.00
CA LEU A 169 -14.24 8.04 5.32
C LEU A 169 -13.82 8.93 6.52
N PHE A 170 -14.29 10.16 6.55
CA PHE A 170 -14.01 11.10 7.65
C PHE A 170 -14.68 10.67 8.96
N GLU A 171 -15.88 10.09 8.88
CA GLU A 171 -16.58 9.51 10.03
C GLU A 171 -15.79 8.33 10.63
N GLN A 172 -15.34 7.41 9.80
CA GLN A 172 -14.51 6.28 10.24
C GLN A 172 -13.23 6.75 10.91
N LEU A 173 -12.52 7.71 10.31
CA LEU A 173 -11.30 8.28 10.88
C LEU A 173 -11.57 9.02 12.19
N ARG A 174 -12.71 9.70 12.31
CA ARG A 174 -13.11 10.35 13.57
C ARG A 174 -13.31 9.32 14.69
N ASN A 175 -14.05 8.25 14.41
CA ASN A 175 -14.32 7.20 15.39
C ASN A 175 -13.04 6.49 15.84
N GLU A 176 -12.09 6.29 14.92
CA GLU A 176 -10.81 5.67 15.18
C GLU A 176 -9.88 6.57 16.03
N PHE A 177 -9.76 7.85 15.69
CA PHE A 177 -8.76 8.73 16.29
C PHE A 177 -9.27 9.60 17.46
N ALA A 178 -10.58 9.81 17.62
CA ALA A 178 -11.11 10.62 18.72
C ALA A 178 -10.77 10.06 20.11
N PRO A 179 -10.87 8.75 20.37
CA PRO A 179 -10.47 8.18 21.67
C PRO A 179 -8.96 8.33 21.93
N ILE A 180 -8.14 8.23 20.87
CA ILE A 180 -6.68 8.35 20.98
C ILE A 180 -6.29 9.78 21.35
N ALA A 181 -6.86 10.76 20.66
CA ALA A 181 -6.62 12.18 20.92
C ALA A 181 -7.11 12.57 22.33
N ALA A 182 -8.28 12.11 22.74
CA ALA A 182 -8.85 12.37 24.07
C ALA A 182 -7.95 11.84 25.20
N ARG A 183 -7.38 10.62 25.05
CA ARG A 183 -6.43 10.06 26.02
C ARG A 183 -5.15 10.89 26.17
N GLN A 184 -4.76 11.62 25.12
CA GLN A 184 -3.61 12.53 25.14
C GLN A 184 -3.99 13.97 25.53
N GLY A 185 -5.26 14.24 25.85
CA GLY A 185 -5.74 15.57 26.21
C GLY A 185 -5.80 16.55 25.02
N LEU A 186 -5.81 16.03 23.78
CA LEU A 186 -5.85 16.85 22.57
C LEU A 186 -7.26 17.01 22.02
N SER A 187 -7.55 18.19 21.45
CA SER A 187 -8.80 18.40 20.71
C SER A 187 -8.66 17.86 19.29
N LEU A 188 -9.49 16.91 18.89
CA LEU A 188 -9.58 16.45 17.49
C LEU A 188 -10.87 16.97 16.85
N ARG A 189 -10.75 17.67 15.72
CA ARG A 189 -11.89 18.16 14.94
C ARG A 189 -11.79 17.67 13.50
N ILE A 190 -12.63 16.72 13.12
CA ILE A 190 -12.79 16.27 11.73
C ILE A 190 -14.09 16.85 11.18
N ARG A 191 -13.96 17.75 10.20
CA ARG A 191 -15.13 18.43 9.60
C ARG A 191 -15.73 17.52 8.55
N SER A 192 -17.02 17.20 8.71
CA SER A 192 -17.77 16.44 7.70
C SER A 192 -17.77 17.19 6.35
N SER A 193 -17.84 16.44 5.26
CA SER A 193 -17.86 16.97 3.90
C SER A 193 -18.77 16.14 3.02
N GLN A 194 -19.52 16.80 2.16
CA GLN A 194 -20.36 16.16 1.14
C GLN A 194 -19.68 16.10 -0.23
N LEU A 195 -18.37 16.22 -0.27
CA LEU A 195 -17.59 16.16 -1.49
C LEU A 195 -17.20 14.71 -1.81
N ALA A 196 -17.08 14.40 -3.09
CA ALA A 196 -16.52 13.15 -3.59
C ALA A 196 -15.24 13.42 -4.39
N VAL A 197 -14.32 12.44 -4.38
CA VAL A 197 -13.01 12.52 -5.04
C VAL A 197 -12.73 11.25 -5.83
N ARG A 198 -11.91 11.34 -6.88
CA ARG A 198 -11.36 10.19 -7.60
C ARG A 198 -10.10 9.70 -6.90
N SER A 199 -10.17 8.50 -6.33
CA SER A 199 -9.03 7.88 -5.64
C SER A 199 -9.28 6.39 -5.40
N ASP A 200 -8.30 5.71 -4.81
CA ASP A 200 -8.46 4.38 -4.21
C ASP A 200 -8.81 4.55 -2.73
N ALA A 201 -9.89 3.91 -2.29
CA ALA A 201 -10.44 4.08 -0.93
C ALA A 201 -9.47 3.63 0.16
N MET A 202 -8.78 2.48 -0.06
CA MET A 202 -7.85 1.93 0.92
C MET A 202 -6.58 2.79 1.01
N MET A 203 -6.00 3.16 -0.13
CA MET A 203 -4.78 3.98 -0.18
C MET A 203 -5.04 5.39 0.37
N LEU A 204 -6.17 6.00 0.02
CA LEU A 204 -6.57 7.31 0.54
C LEU A 204 -6.76 7.29 2.06
N ARG A 205 -7.48 6.25 2.57
CA ARG A 205 -7.63 6.05 4.01
C ARG A 205 -6.26 5.92 4.69
N ARG A 206 -5.35 5.14 4.14
CA ARG A 206 -4.01 4.92 4.70
C ARG A 206 -3.17 6.21 4.73
N ILE A 207 -3.26 7.04 3.69
CA ILE A 207 -2.64 8.38 3.68
C ILE A 207 -3.16 9.21 4.85
N LEU A 208 -4.48 9.33 4.99
CA LEU A 208 -5.11 10.17 6.02
C LEU A 208 -4.86 9.63 7.43
N GLN A 209 -4.87 8.32 7.64
CA GLN A 209 -4.49 7.68 8.90
C GLN A 209 -3.06 8.04 9.32
N ASN A 210 -2.09 7.93 8.39
CA ASN A 210 -0.71 8.28 8.67
C ASN A 210 -0.55 9.77 9.03
N LEU A 211 -1.25 10.65 8.31
CA LEU A 211 -1.21 12.10 8.60
C LEU A 211 -1.84 12.43 9.96
N LEU A 212 -2.99 11.83 10.30
CA LEU A 212 -3.66 12.02 11.59
C LEU A 212 -2.84 11.44 12.75
N ALA A 213 -2.31 10.22 12.59
CA ALA A 213 -1.46 9.59 13.58
C ALA A 213 -0.21 10.44 13.89
N ASN A 214 0.44 10.99 12.86
CA ASN A 214 1.56 11.88 13.03
C ASN A 214 1.14 13.18 13.72
N ALA A 215 0.05 13.81 13.31
CA ALA A 215 -0.44 15.05 13.91
C ALA A 215 -0.74 14.88 15.41
N ILE A 216 -1.40 13.79 15.80
CA ILE A 216 -1.70 13.48 17.22
C ILE A 216 -0.41 13.18 17.98
N ARG A 217 0.50 12.38 17.42
CA ARG A 217 1.75 11.98 18.06
C ARG A 217 2.65 13.17 18.39
N TYR A 218 2.80 14.12 17.46
CA TYR A 218 3.73 15.24 17.62
C TYR A 218 3.12 16.46 18.28
N THR A 219 1.81 16.49 18.53
CA THR A 219 1.16 17.57 19.25
C THR A 219 1.12 17.25 20.74
N ARG A 220 1.79 18.07 21.56
CA ARG A 220 1.80 17.90 23.03
C ARG A 220 0.60 18.60 23.71
N SER A 221 0.14 19.71 23.15
CA SER A 221 -0.99 20.49 23.66
C SER A 221 -1.71 21.20 22.52
N GLY A 222 -3.00 21.45 22.70
CA GLY A 222 -3.83 22.07 21.67
C GLY A 222 -4.65 21.04 20.91
N GLY A 223 -4.47 20.91 19.58
CA GLY A 223 -5.31 19.99 18.83
C GLY A 223 -4.94 19.77 17.38
N VAL A 224 -5.72 18.91 16.75
CA VAL A 224 -5.61 18.50 15.35
C VAL A 224 -6.93 18.80 14.65
N VAL A 225 -6.87 19.36 13.45
CA VAL A 225 -8.02 19.63 12.60
C VAL A 225 -7.84 18.95 11.26
N MET A 226 -8.84 18.16 10.83
CA MET A 226 -8.92 17.64 9.47
C MET A 226 -10.18 18.15 8.79
N GLY A 227 -10.08 18.46 7.51
CA GLY A 227 -11.22 18.85 6.69
C GLY A 227 -10.84 18.98 5.23
N CYS A 228 -11.81 19.24 4.38
CA CYS A 228 -11.55 19.45 2.96
C CYS A 228 -12.26 20.70 2.46
N ARG A 229 -11.74 21.25 1.36
CA ARG A 229 -12.33 22.38 0.65
C ARG A 229 -12.00 22.33 -0.84
N PRO A 230 -12.88 22.79 -1.70
CA PRO A 230 -12.56 23.03 -3.11
C PRO A 230 -11.48 24.12 -3.25
N ARG A 231 -10.57 23.96 -4.19
CA ARG A 231 -9.58 24.96 -4.57
C ARG A 231 -9.28 24.85 -6.06
N GLY A 232 -9.88 25.74 -6.86
CA GLY A 232 -9.86 25.63 -8.33
C GLY A 232 -10.53 24.33 -8.77
N ASP A 233 -9.87 23.58 -9.62
CA ASP A 233 -10.36 22.30 -10.16
C ASP A 233 -10.03 21.09 -9.26
N GLN A 234 -9.60 21.33 -8.02
CA GLN A 234 -9.18 20.26 -7.10
C GLN A 234 -9.89 20.38 -5.74
N ILE A 235 -9.97 19.24 -5.06
CA ILE A 235 -10.37 19.18 -3.66
C ILE A 235 -9.11 19.00 -2.81
N CYS A 236 -8.90 19.95 -1.87
CA CYS A 236 -7.79 19.91 -0.92
C CYS A 236 -8.27 19.32 0.40
N VAL A 237 -7.78 18.11 0.76
CA VAL A 237 -7.92 17.55 2.10
C VAL A 237 -6.73 18.02 2.93
N GLN A 238 -6.99 18.59 4.10
CA GLN A 238 -5.97 19.17 4.97
C GLN A 238 -6.01 18.54 6.36
N VAL A 239 -4.83 18.18 6.87
CA VAL A 239 -4.61 17.79 8.26
C VAL A 239 -3.66 18.82 8.87
N SER A 240 -4.14 19.55 9.87
CA SER A 240 -3.40 20.62 10.55
C SER A 240 -3.25 20.30 12.03
N ASP A 241 -2.05 20.50 12.57
CA ASP A 241 -1.71 20.33 13.97
C ASP A 241 -1.18 21.61 14.60
N THR A 242 -1.25 21.69 15.92
CA THR A 242 -0.65 22.77 16.72
C THR A 242 0.64 22.32 17.40
N GLY A 243 1.35 21.37 16.80
CA GLY A 243 2.59 20.82 17.32
C GLY A 243 3.79 21.76 17.19
N PRO A 244 5.01 21.23 17.38
CA PRO A 244 6.24 22.05 17.39
C PRO A 244 6.59 22.61 16.00
N GLY A 245 5.92 22.17 14.94
CA GLY A 245 6.28 22.53 13.57
C GLY A 245 7.59 21.84 13.10
N ILE A 246 7.95 22.10 11.85
CA ILE A 246 9.07 21.45 11.16
C ILE A 246 9.96 22.53 10.55
N ALA A 247 11.25 22.46 10.86
CA ALA A 247 12.23 23.39 10.31
C ALA A 247 12.31 23.28 8.79
N GLN A 248 12.48 24.38 8.08
CA GLN A 248 12.53 24.44 6.62
C GLN A 248 13.52 23.45 6.02
N ALA A 249 14.72 23.33 6.63
CA ALA A 249 15.76 22.41 6.18
C ALA A 249 15.38 20.92 6.28
N GLN A 250 14.38 20.58 7.11
CA GLN A 250 13.94 19.21 7.35
C GLN A 250 12.68 18.83 6.56
N GLN A 251 11.94 19.81 5.97
CA GLN A 251 10.64 19.57 5.34
C GLN A 251 10.70 18.60 4.15
N ASP A 252 11.78 18.55 3.41
CA ASP A 252 11.98 17.56 2.35
C ASP A 252 12.48 16.22 2.89
N ALA A 253 13.25 16.25 3.96
CA ALA A 253 13.86 15.07 4.56
C ALA A 253 12.85 14.17 5.29
N ILE A 254 11.80 14.74 5.90
CA ILE A 254 10.80 13.98 6.67
C ILE A 254 9.99 12.98 5.82
N PHE A 255 10.01 13.11 4.50
CA PHE A 255 9.40 12.15 3.58
C PHE A 255 10.33 11.00 3.18
N ARG A 256 11.58 10.99 3.65
CA ARG A 256 12.50 9.87 3.44
C ARG A 256 12.28 8.81 4.52
N GLU A 257 12.56 7.57 4.17
CA GLU A 257 12.45 6.44 5.10
C GLU A 257 13.43 6.60 6.27
N PHE A 258 12.98 6.17 7.46
CA PHE A 258 13.75 6.19 8.70
C PHE A 258 14.27 7.56 9.16
N GLN A 259 13.77 8.65 8.57
CA GLN A 259 14.14 10.00 8.98
C GLN A 259 13.25 10.47 10.14
N ARG A 260 13.90 11.00 11.19
CA ARG A 260 13.25 11.59 12.36
C ARG A 260 13.72 13.05 12.50
N GLY A 261 12.81 13.95 12.89
CA GLY A 261 13.20 15.30 13.26
C GLY A 261 14.01 15.31 14.58
N GLU A 262 15.04 16.16 14.68
CA GLU A 262 15.95 16.22 15.82
C GLU A 262 15.29 16.59 17.17
N ALA A 263 14.09 17.15 17.16
CA ALA A 263 13.43 17.70 18.36
C ALA A 263 12.90 16.63 19.35
N ASN A 264 12.87 15.33 19.01
CA ASN A 264 12.22 14.30 19.83
C ASN A 264 12.98 12.96 19.90
N ALA A 265 14.30 12.98 20.06
CA ALA A 265 15.09 11.76 20.20
C ALA A 265 14.76 10.94 21.48
N THR A 266 14.02 11.51 22.42
CA THR A 266 13.73 10.92 23.75
C THR A 266 12.29 10.45 23.94
N ASP A 267 11.30 10.82 23.09
CA ASP A 267 9.90 10.43 23.28
C ASP A 267 9.37 9.58 22.12
N GLN A 268 9.15 8.33 22.47
CA GLN A 268 8.22 7.31 21.93
C GLN A 268 8.12 7.08 20.41
N ALA A 269 8.60 5.88 20.04
CA ALA A 269 7.99 4.92 19.13
C ALA A 269 7.36 5.43 17.82
N GLY A 270 8.18 5.71 16.83
CA GLY A 270 7.78 5.77 15.42
C GLY A 270 8.99 5.56 14.54
N PHE A 271 8.91 4.64 13.59
CA PHE A 271 10.04 4.20 12.77
C PHE A 271 10.41 5.16 11.64
N GLY A 272 9.71 6.32 11.51
CA GLY A 272 9.98 7.27 10.43
C GLY A 272 9.51 6.77 9.05
N LEU A 273 8.54 5.85 9.00
CA LEU A 273 8.00 5.28 7.75
C LEU A 273 6.68 5.89 7.31
N GLY A 274 5.89 6.49 8.22
CA GLY A 274 4.54 6.96 7.91
C GLY A 274 4.47 8.00 6.79
N LEU A 275 5.34 9.01 6.79
CA LEU A 275 5.35 10.04 5.76
C LEU A 275 5.95 9.56 4.43
N SER A 276 6.87 8.61 4.44
CA SER A 276 7.36 7.97 3.20
C SER A 276 6.26 7.15 2.54
N ILE A 277 5.43 6.46 3.31
CA ILE A 277 4.23 5.76 2.83
C ILE A 277 3.22 6.74 2.23
N VAL A 278 2.95 7.87 2.90
CA VAL A 278 2.08 8.94 2.37
C VAL A 278 2.55 9.39 0.99
N ARG A 279 3.84 9.69 0.84
CA ARG A 279 4.41 10.14 -0.42
C ARG A 279 4.31 9.08 -1.52
N ARG A 280 4.56 7.81 -1.20
CA ARG A 280 4.49 6.70 -2.15
C ARG A 280 3.06 6.45 -2.62
N PHE A 281 2.09 6.33 -1.73
CA PHE A 281 0.68 6.18 -2.10
C PHE A 281 0.19 7.37 -2.92
N ALA A 282 0.51 8.59 -2.51
CA ALA A 282 0.15 9.77 -3.26
C ALA A 282 0.74 9.76 -4.68
N THR A 283 2.01 9.33 -4.84
CA THR A 283 2.66 9.19 -6.15
C THR A 283 1.97 8.15 -7.03
N VAL A 284 1.62 6.97 -6.48
CA VAL A 284 0.92 5.90 -7.22
C VAL A 284 -0.48 6.35 -7.66
N LEU A 285 -1.17 7.13 -6.81
CA LEU A 285 -2.50 7.69 -7.09
C LEU A 285 -2.47 8.96 -7.98
N GLY A 286 -1.30 9.51 -8.26
CA GLY A 286 -1.18 10.78 -8.98
C GLY A 286 -1.62 12.00 -8.15
N HIS A 287 -1.67 11.88 -6.83
CA HIS A 287 -2.05 12.96 -5.92
C HIS A 287 -0.83 13.78 -5.47
N GLU A 288 -1.01 15.09 -5.32
CA GLU A 288 0.04 15.97 -4.81
C GLU A 288 -0.11 16.19 -3.29
N VAL A 289 0.99 15.93 -2.56
CA VAL A 289 1.09 16.21 -1.12
C VAL A 289 1.94 17.46 -0.91
N ARG A 290 1.39 18.46 -0.21
CA ARG A 290 2.08 19.69 0.16
C ARG A 290 2.17 19.81 1.66
N LEU A 291 3.29 20.34 2.13
CA LEU A 291 3.53 20.68 3.53
C LEU A 291 3.68 22.20 3.68
N SER A 292 3.00 22.73 4.68
CA SER A 292 3.21 24.09 5.18
C SER A 292 3.43 24.00 6.68
N SER A 293 4.62 24.35 7.16
CA SER A 293 4.96 24.24 8.58
C SER A 293 5.86 25.37 9.02
N GLN A 294 5.65 25.82 10.25
CA GLN A 294 6.46 26.83 10.91
C GLN A 294 6.78 26.38 12.33
N LEU A 295 8.06 26.46 12.72
CA LEU A 295 8.49 26.14 14.07
C LEU A 295 7.67 26.91 15.13
N GLY A 296 7.17 26.19 16.13
CA GLY A 296 6.35 26.71 17.21
C GLY A 296 4.89 27.02 16.85
N ARG A 297 4.46 26.78 15.59
CA ARG A 297 3.08 27.06 15.15
C ARG A 297 2.34 25.84 14.62
N GLY A 298 3.05 24.71 14.46
CA GLY A 298 2.49 23.48 13.96
C GLY A 298 2.71 23.26 12.46
N SER A 299 2.04 22.24 11.92
CA SER A 299 2.17 21.82 10.53
C SER A 299 0.81 21.65 9.89
N THR A 300 0.74 21.82 8.58
CA THR A 300 -0.42 21.52 7.75
C THR A 300 0.01 20.70 6.56
N PHE A 301 -0.46 19.48 6.48
CA PHE A 301 -0.33 18.63 5.31
C PHE A 301 -1.58 18.78 4.45
N THR A 302 -1.39 18.99 3.16
CA THR A 302 -2.47 19.18 2.17
C THR A 302 -2.33 18.13 1.09
N LEU A 303 -3.36 17.33 0.90
CA LEU A 303 -3.49 16.37 -0.19
C LEU A 303 -4.43 16.97 -1.24
N GLN A 304 -3.98 17.05 -2.50
CA GLN A 304 -4.76 17.54 -3.62
C GLN A 304 -5.34 16.37 -4.39
N LEU A 305 -6.67 16.37 -4.57
CA LEU A 305 -7.46 15.29 -5.14
C LEU A 305 -8.30 15.81 -6.30
N GLU A 306 -8.50 14.97 -7.29
CA GLU A 306 -9.43 15.22 -8.38
C GLU A 306 -10.86 15.10 -7.86
N PRO A 307 -11.76 16.08 -8.14
CA PRO A 307 -13.16 15.98 -7.76
C PRO A 307 -13.87 14.88 -8.54
N ALA A 308 -14.86 14.26 -7.91
CA ALA A 308 -15.80 13.33 -8.53
C ALA A 308 -17.23 13.78 -8.26
N ASP A 309 -18.17 13.34 -9.08
CA ASP A 309 -19.59 13.54 -8.80
C ASP A 309 -20.06 12.55 -7.73
N LEU A 310 -20.83 13.01 -6.75
CA LEU A 310 -21.49 12.15 -5.77
C LEU A 310 -22.41 11.11 -6.41
N ALA A 311 -22.96 11.41 -7.58
CA ALA A 311 -23.78 10.47 -8.35
C ALA A 311 -22.95 9.29 -8.93
N GLU A 312 -21.63 9.43 -9.05
CA GLU A 312 -20.74 8.36 -9.49
C GLU A 312 -20.30 7.43 -8.33
N VAL A 313 -20.59 7.80 -7.09
CA VAL A 313 -20.33 6.98 -5.92
C VAL A 313 -21.36 5.86 -5.91
N GLY A 314 -20.93 4.64 -6.26
CA GLY A 314 -21.82 3.46 -6.28
C GLY A 314 -22.42 3.19 -4.88
N ASP A 315 -23.53 2.48 -4.85
CA ASP A 315 -24.27 2.10 -3.62
C ASP A 315 -23.49 1.17 -2.66
N GLU A 316 -22.24 0.83 -2.97
CA GLU A 316 -21.37 0.00 -2.12
C GLU A 316 -20.87 0.68 -0.83
N VAL A 317 -21.47 1.81 -0.42
CA VAL A 317 -21.26 2.41 0.92
C VAL A 317 -22.02 1.62 2.01
N GLN A 318 -22.65 0.53 1.67
CA GLN A 318 -23.24 -0.36 2.66
C GLN A 318 -22.23 -1.44 3.07
N GLU A 319 -21.98 -1.42 4.39
CA GLU A 319 -21.41 -2.48 5.19
C GLU A 319 -19.89 -2.48 5.46
N VAL A 320 -19.42 -1.49 6.22
CA VAL A 320 -18.70 -1.82 7.44
C VAL A 320 -19.41 -1.11 8.60
N LYS A 321 -20.68 -1.41 8.78
CA LYS A 321 -21.30 -1.38 10.09
C LYS A 321 -20.98 -2.71 10.77
N LEU A 322 -19.76 -2.87 11.24
CA LEU A 322 -19.55 -3.64 12.45
C LEU A 322 -20.32 -2.85 13.54
N ALA A 323 -21.57 -3.25 13.71
CA ALA A 323 -22.36 -2.80 14.82
C ALA A 323 -21.53 -3.07 16.08
N GLU A 324 -21.31 -2.04 16.90
CA GLU A 324 -21.03 -2.19 18.31
C GLU A 324 -22.29 -2.82 18.94
N ARG A 325 -22.48 -4.12 18.72
CA ARG A 325 -23.37 -4.93 19.49
C ARG A 325 -22.60 -5.36 20.72
N HIS A 326 -23.09 -4.99 21.88
CA HIS A 326 -22.69 -5.58 23.15
C HIS A 326 -23.06 -7.06 23.08
N TYR A 327 -22.06 -7.90 22.73
CA TYR A 327 -22.22 -9.34 22.74
C TYR A 327 -22.16 -9.83 24.19
N ASN A 328 -23.19 -10.56 24.61
CA ASN A 328 -23.13 -11.37 25.81
C ASN A 328 -22.22 -12.58 25.55
N TYR A 329 -21.05 -12.60 26.14
CA TYR A 329 -19.97 -13.59 25.96
C TYR A 329 -20.27 -14.98 26.55
N SER A 330 -21.51 -15.37 26.75
CA SER A 330 -21.88 -16.60 27.48
C SER A 330 -22.05 -17.86 26.64
N GLY A 331 -21.56 -17.91 25.39
CA GLY A 331 -21.81 -19.00 24.46
C GLY A 331 -20.61 -19.84 24.02
N LEU A 332 -19.39 -19.59 24.51
CA LEU A 332 -18.20 -20.30 24.05
C LEU A 332 -17.84 -21.53 24.88
N GLU A 333 -18.32 -21.63 26.11
CA GLU A 333 -18.00 -22.74 27.02
C GLU A 333 -18.57 -24.07 26.48
N GLY A 334 -17.70 -25.04 26.23
CA GLY A 334 -18.03 -26.34 25.65
C GLY A 334 -18.26 -26.35 24.14
N ALA A 335 -18.06 -25.23 23.44
CA ALA A 335 -18.18 -25.18 21.99
C ALA A 335 -17.04 -25.96 21.32
N LYS A 336 -17.40 -26.83 20.36
CA LYS A 336 -16.46 -27.65 19.58
C LYS A 336 -15.94 -26.90 18.40
N ILE A 337 -14.65 -26.58 18.38
CA ILE A 337 -14.00 -25.81 17.33
C ILE A 337 -13.02 -26.68 16.53
N LEU A 338 -13.19 -26.71 15.23
CA LEU A 338 -12.20 -27.29 14.32
C LEU A 338 -11.30 -26.18 13.78
N LEU A 339 -10.01 -26.22 14.14
CA LEU A 339 -9.00 -25.26 13.72
C LEU A 339 -8.11 -25.85 12.63
N ILE A 340 -8.07 -25.23 11.45
CA ILE A 340 -7.25 -25.63 10.29
C ILE A 340 -6.18 -24.55 10.08
N GLU A 341 -4.95 -24.81 10.57
CA GLU A 341 -3.83 -23.88 10.53
C GLU A 341 -2.54 -24.65 10.26
N ASN A 342 -1.82 -24.29 9.20
CA ASN A 342 -0.59 -24.98 8.79
C ASN A 342 0.64 -24.58 9.61
N ASP A 343 0.67 -23.34 10.18
CA ASP A 343 1.74 -22.94 11.11
C ASP A 343 1.56 -23.60 12.48
N PRO A 344 2.48 -24.50 12.91
CA PRO A 344 2.34 -25.20 14.17
C PRO A 344 2.31 -24.27 15.38
N ASN A 345 3.10 -23.19 15.38
CA ASN A 345 3.13 -22.24 16.51
C ASN A 345 1.86 -21.41 16.59
N GLY A 346 1.35 -20.96 15.43
CA GLY A 346 0.06 -20.28 15.33
C GLY A 346 -1.11 -21.15 15.75
N SER A 347 -1.10 -22.43 15.31
CA SER A 347 -2.10 -23.43 15.66
C SER A 347 -2.13 -23.69 17.17
N GLU A 348 -0.97 -23.94 17.81
CA GLU A 348 -0.85 -24.21 19.24
C GLU A 348 -1.29 -22.99 20.08
N ALA A 349 -0.83 -21.79 19.74
CA ALA A 349 -1.19 -20.57 20.43
C ALA A 349 -2.69 -20.24 20.32
N MET A 350 -3.29 -20.49 19.15
CA MET A 350 -4.72 -20.26 18.91
C MET A 350 -5.58 -21.29 19.64
N ALA A 351 -5.16 -22.56 19.67
CA ALA A 351 -5.82 -23.60 20.44
C ALA A 351 -5.81 -23.26 21.92
N ALA A 352 -4.65 -22.88 22.50
CA ALA A 352 -4.55 -22.48 23.89
C ALA A 352 -5.46 -21.30 24.24
N LEU A 353 -5.59 -20.31 23.35
CA LEU A 353 -6.49 -19.17 23.53
C LEU A 353 -7.97 -19.60 23.54
N LEU A 354 -8.38 -20.46 22.60
CA LEU A 354 -9.74 -20.99 22.49
C LEU A 354 -10.09 -21.87 23.68
N GLU A 355 -9.18 -22.75 24.12
CA GLU A 355 -9.31 -23.59 25.30
C GLU A 355 -9.41 -22.73 26.56
N GLY A 356 -8.66 -21.62 26.66
CA GLY A 356 -8.79 -20.63 27.73
C GLY A 356 -10.20 -19.99 27.81
N TRP A 357 -10.93 -19.95 26.71
CA TRP A 357 -12.34 -19.51 26.68
C TRP A 357 -13.33 -20.65 26.94
N GLY A 358 -12.83 -21.85 27.23
CA GLY A 358 -13.64 -23.03 27.53
C GLY A 358 -14.12 -23.80 26.31
N CYS A 359 -13.54 -23.57 25.13
CA CYS A 359 -13.84 -24.33 23.92
C CYS A 359 -13.15 -25.69 23.91
N ASP A 360 -13.74 -26.66 23.20
CA ASP A 360 -13.17 -27.97 22.90
C ASP A 360 -12.56 -27.90 21.49
N VAL A 361 -11.22 -27.93 21.38
CA VAL A 361 -10.52 -27.60 20.12
C VAL A 361 -9.82 -28.78 19.52
N ALA A 362 -10.15 -29.08 18.24
CA ALA A 362 -9.37 -30.00 17.42
C ALA A 362 -8.55 -29.24 16.39
N THR A 363 -7.24 -29.47 16.38
CA THR A 363 -6.32 -28.81 15.46
C THR A 363 -5.92 -29.72 14.31
N THR A 364 -5.78 -29.16 13.11
CA THR A 364 -5.34 -29.87 11.92
C THR A 364 -4.57 -28.92 10.99
N ARG A 365 -3.76 -29.48 10.07
CA ARG A 365 -2.93 -28.71 9.14
C ARG A 365 -3.45 -28.68 7.72
N SER A 366 -4.37 -29.58 7.36
CA SER A 366 -4.89 -29.74 6.00
C SER A 366 -6.36 -30.08 5.98
N ALA A 367 -7.00 -29.91 4.85
CA ALA A 367 -8.37 -30.33 4.63
C ALA A 367 -8.55 -31.85 4.82
N ALA A 368 -7.60 -32.66 4.34
CA ALA A 368 -7.65 -34.11 4.46
C ALA A 368 -7.59 -34.56 5.92
N ASP A 369 -6.69 -33.99 6.72
CA ASP A 369 -6.59 -34.25 8.15
C ASP A 369 -7.82 -33.76 8.93
N ALA A 370 -8.45 -32.71 8.48
CA ALA A 370 -9.67 -32.17 9.09
C ALA A 370 -10.79 -33.21 9.10
N LEU A 371 -10.98 -33.92 7.98
CA LEU A 371 -11.99 -34.96 7.87
C LEU A 371 -11.73 -36.15 8.81
N VAL A 372 -10.45 -36.48 9.05
CA VAL A 372 -10.06 -37.52 10.01
C VAL A 372 -10.32 -37.08 11.44
N ARG A 373 -9.95 -35.86 11.79
CA ARG A 373 -10.10 -35.29 13.14
C ARG A 373 -11.55 -35.05 13.56
N LEU A 374 -12.48 -34.86 12.62
CA LEU A 374 -13.91 -34.80 12.91
C LEU A 374 -14.41 -35.98 13.73
N GLY A 375 -13.82 -37.20 13.52
CA GLY A 375 -14.12 -38.37 14.33
C GLY A 375 -13.68 -38.28 15.79
N GLU A 376 -12.66 -37.51 16.10
CA GLU A 376 -12.10 -37.32 17.45
C GLU A 376 -12.89 -36.32 18.29
N LEU A 377 -13.54 -35.35 17.67
CA LEU A 377 -14.38 -34.33 18.36
C LEU A 377 -15.67 -34.93 18.97
N GLY A 378 -15.97 -36.19 18.72
CA GLY A 378 -17.17 -36.84 19.27
C GLY A 378 -18.49 -36.25 18.76
N GLY A 379 -18.47 -35.62 17.59
CA GLY A 379 -19.62 -34.99 16.91
C GLY A 379 -19.20 -33.93 15.91
N ALA A 380 -20.19 -33.31 15.25
CA ALA A 380 -19.93 -32.19 14.36
C ALA A 380 -19.35 -30.98 15.14
N PRO A 381 -18.40 -30.22 14.57
CA PRO A 381 -17.93 -28.98 15.18
C PRO A 381 -19.03 -27.93 15.14
N ASP A 382 -19.09 -27.10 16.19
CA ASP A 382 -20.01 -25.96 16.24
C ASP A 382 -19.54 -24.81 15.36
N ALA A 383 -18.19 -24.67 15.18
CA ALA A 383 -17.61 -23.78 14.21
C ALA A 383 -16.29 -24.30 13.64
N VAL A 384 -15.95 -23.84 12.43
CA VAL A 384 -14.68 -24.09 11.75
C VAL A 384 -13.89 -22.79 11.59
N ILE A 385 -12.62 -22.81 11.96
CA ILE A 385 -11.68 -21.71 11.77
C ILE A 385 -10.59 -22.22 10.84
N ALA A 386 -10.36 -21.53 9.71
CA ALA A 386 -9.33 -21.94 8.76
C ALA A 386 -8.45 -20.79 8.31
N ASP A 387 -7.14 -21.02 8.19
CA ASP A 387 -6.26 -20.08 7.46
C ASP A 387 -6.62 -20.14 5.96
N LEU A 388 -6.64 -18.97 5.32
CA LEU A 388 -6.91 -18.87 3.89
C LEU A 388 -5.87 -19.62 3.06
N HIS A 389 -4.59 -19.55 3.45
CA HIS A 389 -3.47 -20.14 2.74
C HIS A 389 -2.89 -21.33 3.52
N LEU A 390 -3.24 -22.52 3.10
CA LEU A 390 -2.72 -23.77 3.63
C LEU A 390 -1.51 -24.27 2.83
N ASP A 391 -0.82 -25.30 3.32
CA ASP A 391 0.31 -25.91 2.64
C ASP A 391 -0.08 -26.50 1.26
N HIS A 392 0.90 -26.68 0.39
CA HIS A 392 0.74 -27.28 -0.96
C HIS A 392 -0.24 -26.57 -1.89
N GLY A 393 -0.59 -25.29 -1.61
CA GLY A 393 -1.52 -24.50 -2.43
C GLY A 393 -2.99 -24.82 -2.15
N GLU A 394 -3.31 -25.53 -1.07
CA GLU A 394 -4.68 -25.66 -0.58
C GLU A 394 -5.21 -24.34 -0.05
N SER A 395 -6.52 -24.13 -0.18
CA SER A 395 -7.21 -22.95 0.35
C SER A 395 -8.10 -23.35 1.53
N GLY A 396 -8.10 -22.52 2.59
CA GLY A 396 -9.04 -22.69 3.69
C GLY A 396 -10.50 -22.63 3.26
N LEU A 397 -10.82 -21.92 2.16
CA LEU A 397 -12.16 -21.92 1.57
C LEU A 397 -12.56 -23.31 1.10
N SER A 398 -11.66 -24.01 0.38
CA SER A 398 -11.92 -25.39 -0.05
C SER A 398 -12.01 -26.34 1.12
N ALA A 399 -11.13 -26.18 2.12
CA ALA A 399 -11.15 -27.00 3.32
C ALA A 399 -12.48 -26.90 4.10
N ILE A 400 -13.02 -25.70 4.26
CA ILE A 400 -14.33 -25.49 4.88
C ILE A 400 -15.44 -26.11 4.03
N ALA A 401 -15.39 -25.97 2.72
CA ALA A 401 -16.38 -26.56 1.81
C ALA A 401 -16.38 -28.10 1.92
N ASP A 402 -15.19 -28.75 1.94
CA ASP A 402 -15.04 -30.19 2.10
C ASP A 402 -15.59 -30.68 3.44
N VAL A 403 -15.36 -29.93 4.54
CA VAL A 403 -15.90 -30.24 5.86
C VAL A 403 -17.43 -30.14 5.86
N ARG A 404 -18.01 -29.08 5.28
CA ARG A 404 -19.46 -28.89 5.16
C ARG A 404 -20.10 -30.01 4.31
N GLU A 405 -19.48 -30.36 3.18
CA GLU A 405 -19.96 -31.45 2.32
C GLU A 405 -19.93 -32.80 3.04
N HIS A 406 -18.85 -33.11 3.77
CA HIS A 406 -18.71 -34.35 4.54
C HIS A 406 -19.76 -34.44 5.64
N LEU A 407 -19.97 -33.38 6.38
CA LEU A 407 -20.95 -33.32 7.48
C LEU A 407 -22.39 -33.19 6.98
N LYS A 408 -22.62 -32.77 5.74
CA LYS A 408 -23.91 -32.36 5.17
C LYS A 408 -24.62 -31.30 6.03
N LEU A 409 -23.83 -30.41 6.65
CA LEU A 409 -24.27 -29.34 7.52
C LEU A 409 -23.60 -28.04 7.06
N ASP A 410 -24.34 -26.94 7.12
CA ASP A 410 -23.78 -25.60 6.91
C ASP A 410 -23.19 -25.08 8.21
N THR A 411 -22.10 -25.73 8.65
CA THR A 411 -21.40 -25.40 9.88
C THR A 411 -20.88 -23.96 9.82
N PRO A 412 -21.14 -23.13 10.85
CA PRO A 412 -20.57 -21.78 10.93
C PRO A 412 -19.06 -21.82 10.76
N ALA A 413 -18.51 -20.88 9.98
CA ALA A 413 -17.08 -20.88 9.74
C ALA A 413 -16.53 -19.48 9.55
N MET A 414 -15.26 -19.29 9.88
CA MET A 414 -14.50 -18.08 9.60
C MET A 414 -13.16 -18.40 8.95
N ILE A 415 -12.71 -17.47 8.10
CA ILE A 415 -11.38 -17.50 7.50
C ILE A 415 -10.47 -16.53 8.25
N ILE A 416 -9.26 -16.97 8.51
CA ILE A 416 -8.18 -16.12 9.01
C ILE A 416 -7.20 -15.88 7.87
N THR A 417 -6.77 -14.62 7.66
CA THR A 417 -5.86 -14.34 6.57
C THR A 417 -4.91 -13.18 6.86
N ALA A 418 -3.67 -13.30 6.37
CA ALA A 418 -2.73 -12.18 6.27
C ALA A 418 -2.92 -11.38 4.97
N ASP A 419 -3.75 -11.86 4.03
CA ASP A 419 -4.05 -11.16 2.80
C ASP A 419 -5.13 -10.10 3.02
N TYR A 420 -4.76 -8.84 2.71
CA TYR A 420 -5.63 -7.67 2.85
C TYR A 420 -6.33 -7.29 1.54
N SER A 421 -6.20 -8.11 0.49
CA SER A 421 -6.86 -7.84 -0.79
C SER A 421 -8.38 -7.90 -0.67
N GLU A 422 -9.07 -7.02 -1.38
CA GLU A 422 -10.53 -7.08 -1.47
C GLU A 422 -11.00 -8.36 -2.15
N THR A 423 -10.17 -9.01 -2.96
CA THR A 423 -10.46 -10.28 -3.62
C THR A 423 -10.66 -11.40 -2.62
N ALA A 424 -9.76 -11.55 -1.64
CA ALA A 424 -9.88 -12.55 -0.59
C ALA A 424 -11.13 -12.33 0.29
N ALA A 425 -11.43 -11.08 0.61
CA ALA A 425 -12.64 -10.73 1.37
C ALA A 425 -13.92 -10.98 0.57
N LYS A 426 -13.94 -10.66 -0.74
CA LYS A 426 -15.08 -10.91 -1.63
C LYS A 426 -15.31 -12.41 -1.84
N GLU A 427 -14.26 -13.19 -2.04
CA GLU A 427 -14.37 -14.66 -2.16
C GLU A 427 -14.96 -15.29 -0.90
N ALA A 428 -14.47 -14.92 0.28
CA ALA A 428 -15.01 -15.41 1.54
C ALA A 428 -16.49 -15.00 1.72
N SER A 429 -16.84 -13.76 1.40
CA SER A 429 -18.22 -13.26 1.49
C SER A 429 -19.18 -13.98 0.53
N LEU A 430 -18.73 -14.36 -0.68
CA LEU A 430 -19.52 -15.16 -1.62
C LEU A 430 -19.85 -16.55 -1.06
N HIS A 431 -19.02 -17.08 -0.16
CA HIS A 431 -19.25 -18.36 0.54
C HIS A 431 -19.93 -18.20 1.90
N GLY A 432 -20.39 -16.97 2.25
CA GLY A 432 -21.05 -16.71 3.52
C GLY A 432 -20.12 -16.87 4.73
N LEU A 433 -18.81 -16.60 4.55
CA LEU A 433 -17.80 -16.75 5.59
C LEU A 433 -17.36 -15.40 6.14
N GLU A 434 -17.19 -15.34 7.45
CA GLU A 434 -16.60 -14.20 8.12
C GLU A 434 -15.07 -14.22 7.97
N VAL A 435 -14.45 -13.04 7.89
CA VAL A 435 -13.00 -12.90 7.69
C VAL A 435 -12.36 -12.19 8.86
N LEU A 436 -11.39 -12.84 9.49
CA LEU A 436 -10.55 -12.29 10.53
C LEU A 436 -9.12 -12.07 9.99
N LYS A 437 -8.60 -10.88 10.17
CA LYS A 437 -7.28 -10.51 9.63
C LYS A 437 -6.17 -10.83 10.62
N LYS A 438 -5.08 -11.48 10.14
CA LYS A 438 -3.85 -11.61 10.93
C LYS A 438 -3.13 -10.24 11.01
N PRO A 439 -2.62 -9.83 12.19
CA PRO A 439 -2.60 -10.56 13.43
C PRO A 439 -3.95 -10.54 14.14
N ILE A 440 -4.28 -11.65 14.72
CA ILE A 440 -5.55 -11.88 15.38
C ILE A 440 -5.59 -11.08 16.68
N LYS A 441 -6.65 -10.29 16.86
CA LYS A 441 -6.95 -9.67 18.15
C LYS A 441 -7.88 -10.60 18.92
N PRO A 442 -7.50 -11.08 20.09
CA PRO A 442 -8.31 -12.03 20.87
C PRO A 442 -9.74 -11.56 21.09
N ALA A 443 -9.92 -10.29 21.45
CA ALA A 443 -11.26 -9.72 21.65
C ALA A 443 -12.13 -9.73 20.38
N GLU A 444 -11.54 -9.47 19.20
CA GLU A 444 -12.23 -9.48 17.91
C GLU A 444 -12.63 -10.91 17.53
N MET A 445 -11.71 -11.87 17.71
CA MET A 445 -11.95 -13.28 17.45
C MET A 445 -13.04 -13.83 18.39
N ARG A 446 -12.99 -13.49 19.69
CA ARG A 446 -13.99 -13.91 20.68
C ARG A 446 -15.38 -13.36 20.34
N ALA A 447 -15.47 -12.08 19.96
CA ALA A 447 -16.73 -11.46 19.56
C ALA A 447 -17.31 -12.12 18.30
N LEU A 448 -16.47 -12.43 17.31
CA LEU A 448 -16.88 -13.04 16.06
C LEU A 448 -17.34 -14.49 16.26
N LEU A 449 -16.61 -15.27 17.07
CA LEU A 449 -17.01 -16.63 17.45
C LEU A 449 -18.33 -16.65 18.22
N SER A 450 -18.49 -15.75 19.19
CA SER A 450 -19.76 -15.63 19.93
C SER A 450 -20.95 -15.27 19.03
N PHE A 451 -20.70 -14.50 17.97
CA PHE A 451 -21.70 -14.18 16.96
C PHE A 451 -22.03 -15.40 16.07
N LEU A 452 -21.03 -16.16 15.65
CA LEU A 452 -21.21 -17.34 14.80
C LEU A 452 -21.93 -18.48 15.51
N LEU A 453 -21.80 -18.54 16.85
CA LEU A 453 -22.38 -19.59 17.69
C LEU A 453 -23.72 -19.19 18.34
N SER A 454 -24.19 -17.94 18.12
CA SER A 454 -25.47 -17.44 18.62
C SER A 454 -26.61 -17.72 17.64
#